data_6048597c12c66302bf3434df994a1323
#
_entry.id   6048597c12c66302bf3434df994a1323
#
_cell.length_a   1.000
_cell.length_b   1.000
_cell.length_c   1.000
_cell.angle_alpha   90.00
_cell.angle_beta   90.00
_cell.angle_gamma   90.00
#
_symmetry.space_group_name_H-M   'P 1'
#
loop_
_entity.id
_entity.type
_entity.pdbx_description
1 polymer ?
#
loop_
_entity_poly.entity_id
_entity_poly.type
_entity_poly.pdbx_seq_one_letter_code
_entity_poly.pdbx_strand_id
1 'polypeptide(L)'
;MSVSRRAVLAGGALAGTAVAVGGGVLWTQQNEDAPAQTEPFYGEHQAGIATPAQARAELVALDLRTKSPAEIEAVFRAWTDLVTSSFSQTPDADLLAAPARLTATWGIGPGLLPGLGLRRMQPEGLAELPAFSKDRLRKEVSGGDIFLQVGADDGVAAVTAARHLVAAAQPALAVRWWQRGFSSATRRNLMGQIDGTANLAVDDPRFAQTVWAGDTQPDWLRGGSYVALRRIRMALPQWNTLSVEDQDAVIGRFKDCGAPLSA
;
A
#
# COMPACT_ATOMS: atom_id res chain seq x y z
N MET A 1 -40.69 -31.82 4.07
CA MET A 1 -40.87 -30.64 4.94
C MET A 1 -39.87 -29.59 4.46
N SER A 2 -40.34 -28.54 3.78
CA SER A 2 -39.49 -27.47 3.23
C SER A 2 -39.28 -26.43 4.32
N VAL A 3 -38.04 -26.20 4.71
CA VAL A 3 -37.67 -25.15 5.65
C VAL A 3 -37.62 -23.81 4.88
N SER A 4 -38.48 -22.89 5.31
CA SER A 4 -38.59 -21.55 4.68
C SER A 4 -37.34 -20.73 4.96
N ARG A 5 -36.81 -20.03 3.95
CA ARG A 5 -35.67 -19.10 4.02
C ARG A 5 -35.87 -17.94 5.03
N ARG A 6 -37.09 -17.69 5.49
CA ARG A 6 -37.39 -16.63 6.48
C ARG A 6 -37.12 -17.03 7.93
N ALA A 7 -36.94 -18.32 8.23
CA ALA A 7 -36.66 -18.80 9.59
C ALA A 7 -35.18 -18.68 10.01
N VAL A 8 -34.28 -18.38 9.07
CA VAL A 8 -32.83 -18.32 9.34
C VAL A 8 -32.40 -16.91 9.78
N LEU A 9 -33.23 -15.89 9.58
CA LEU A 9 -32.86 -14.50 9.87
C LEU A 9 -33.40 -13.95 11.21
N ALA A 10 -34.09 -14.76 12.04
CA ALA A 10 -34.72 -14.32 13.28
C ALA A 10 -34.06 -14.84 14.57
N GLY A 11 -32.86 -15.40 14.52
CA GLY A 11 -32.14 -15.95 15.67
C GLY A 11 -30.85 -15.21 15.96
N GLY A 12 -30.93 -13.93 16.26
CA GLY A 12 -29.79 -13.15 16.75
C GLY A 12 -29.64 -13.27 18.27
N ALA A 13 -28.41 -13.34 18.70
CA ALA A 13 -27.89 -13.19 20.06
C ALA A 13 -28.13 -14.33 21.04
N LEU A 14 -27.11 -15.20 21.14
CA LEU A 14 -26.65 -15.76 22.45
C LEU A 14 -25.21 -16.24 22.30
N ALA A 15 -24.33 -15.67 23.09
CA ALA A 15 -22.95 -16.13 23.28
C ALA A 15 -23.00 -17.57 23.85
N GLY A 16 -22.36 -18.50 23.14
CA GLY A 16 -22.29 -19.87 23.61
C GLY A 16 -21.14 -20.60 22.96
N THR A 17 -20.08 -20.86 23.72
CA THR A 17 -19.05 -21.85 23.39
C THR A 17 -19.69 -23.20 23.16
N ALA A 18 -19.80 -23.66 21.94
CA ALA A 18 -20.19 -25.02 21.59
C ALA A 18 -18.98 -25.75 21.00
N VAL A 19 -18.48 -26.75 21.71
CA VAL A 19 -17.59 -27.77 21.18
C VAL A 19 -18.43 -28.73 20.35
N ALA A 20 -18.28 -28.71 19.04
CA ALA A 20 -18.90 -29.68 18.15
C ALA A 20 -17.84 -30.59 17.54
N VAL A 21 -17.92 -31.85 17.84
CA VAL A 21 -17.22 -32.93 17.16
C VAL A 21 -18.05 -33.31 15.94
N GLY A 22 -17.47 -33.10 14.76
CA GLY A 22 -18.05 -33.52 13.46
C GLY A 22 -17.89 -32.48 12.37
N GLY A 23 -16.87 -32.63 11.54
CA GLY A 23 -16.66 -32.22 10.14
C GLY A 23 -17.32 -30.96 9.57
N GLY A 24 -17.45 -29.86 10.31
CA GLY A 24 -17.93 -28.59 9.80
C GLY A 24 -16.85 -27.53 9.95
N VAL A 25 -16.55 -26.79 8.88
CA VAL A 25 -15.69 -25.59 8.93
C VAL A 25 -16.42 -24.52 9.74
N LEU A 26 -16.02 -24.32 10.98
CA LEU A 26 -16.47 -23.19 11.78
C LEU A 26 -15.77 -21.93 11.26
N TRP A 27 -16.49 -21.08 10.54
CA TRP A 27 -16.10 -19.69 10.37
C TRP A 27 -16.21 -19.03 11.75
N THR A 28 -15.09 -18.81 12.41
CA THR A 28 -15.08 -17.94 13.59
C THR A 28 -15.48 -16.54 13.12
N GLN A 29 -16.65 -16.07 13.58
CA GLN A 29 -17.00 -14.66 13.47
C GLN A 29 -15.86 -13.87 14.13
N GLN A 30 -15.14 -13.10 13.34
CA GLN A 30 -14.27 -12.07 13.87
C GLN A 30 -15.16 -11.09 14.63
N ASN A 31 -14.71 -10.66 15.80
CA ASN A 31 -15.43 -9.75 16.69
C ASN A 31 -16.00 -8.56 15.90
N GLU A 32 -17.32 -8.55 15.73
CA GLU A 32 -18.05 -7.42 15.11
C GLU A 32 -18.03 -6.15 15.99
N ASP A 33 -17.46 -6.23 17.22
CA ASP A 33 -17.46 -5.15 18.21
C ASP A 33 -16.17 -4.32 18.29
N ALA A 34 -15.14 -4.61 17.50
CA ALA A 34 -13.99 -3.72 17.43
C ALA A 34 -14.38 -2.47 16.62
N PRO A 35 -14.24 -1.25 17.19
CA PRO A 35 -14.54 -0.03 16.44
C PRO A 35 -13.72 -0.04 15.15
N ALA A 36 -14.37 0.22 14.03
CA ALA A 36 -13.73 0.27 12.74
C ALA A 36 -12.58 1.27 12.80
N GLN A 37 -11.34 0.77 12.65
CA GLN A 37 -10.16 1.61 12.71
C GLN A 37 -10.07 2.42 11.42
N THR A 38 -10.09 3.74 11.56
CA THR A 38 -9.92 4.69 10.45
C THR A 38 -8.54 5.33 10.54
N GLU A 39 -7.92 5.56 9.39
CA GLU A 39 -6.72 6.40 9.28
C GLU A 39 -7.15 7.79 8.79
N PRO A 40 -6.74 8.89 9.46
CA PRO A 40 -7.12 10.22 9.02
C PRO A 40 -6.46 10.55 7.68
N PHE A 41 -7.25 11.07 6.74
CA PHE A 41 -6.71 11.52 5.45
C PHE A 41 -5.91 12.83 5.60
N TYR A 42 -6.45 13.79 6.34
CA TYR A 42 -5.79 15.07 6.58
C TYR A 42 -4.79 14.98 7.75
N GLY A 43 -3.64 15.58 7.57
CA GLY A 43 -2.56 15.64 8.56
C GLY A 43 -1.38 16.43 8.02
N GLU A 44 -0.32 16.51 8.80
CA GLU A 44 0.95 17.12 8.40
C GLU A 44 1.59 16.37 7.21
N HIS A 45 1.36 15.06 7.15
CA HIS A 45 1.90 14.16 6.13
C HIS A 45 0.78 13.31 5.53
N GLN A 46 0.96 12.83 4.29
CA GLN A 46 0.02 11.90 3.68
C GLN A 46 0.00 10.58 4.47
N ALA A 47 -1.21 10.10 4.79
CA ALA A 47 -1.41 8.76 5.32
C ALA A 47 -0.87 7.71 4.35
N GLY A 48 -0.34 6.60 4.88
CA GLY A 48 0.28 5.53 4.09
C GLY A 48 1.80 5.64 3.93
N ILE A 49 2.43 6.77 4.34
CA ILE A 49 3.89 6.91 4.34
C ILE A 49 4.48 6.37 5.66
N ALA A 50 4.09 6.96 6.80
CA ALA A 50 4.51 6.52 8.13
C ALA A 50 3.45 5.71 8.88
N THR A 51 2.30 5.47 8.27
CA THR A 51 1.25 4.62 8.85
C THR A 51 1.78 3.20 9.09
N PRO A 52 1.49 2.59 10.23
CA PRO A 52 1.86 1.19 10.47
C PRO A 52 1.38 0.28 9.35
N ALA A 53 2.22 -0.68 8.94
CA ALA A 53 1.97 -1.52 7.78
C ALA A 53 0.58 -2.17 7.83
N GLN A 54 -0.16 -2.01 6.75
CA GLN A 54 -1.48 -2.60 6.53
C GLN A 54 -1.33 -3.96 5.86
N ALA A 55 -2.35 -4.81 5.98
CA ALA A 55 -2.28 -6.18 5.49
C ALA A 55 -2.25 -6.27 3.96
N ARG A 56 -2.83 -5.31 3.25
CA ARG A 56 -2.98 -5.29 1.79
C ARG A 56 -2.54 -3.95 1.21
N ALA A 57 -1.99 -4.00 0.00
CA ALA A 57 -1.63 -2.81 -0.76
C ALA A 57 -1.93 -2.99 -2.26
N GLU A 58 -2.46 -1.94 -2.86
CA GLU A 58 -2.59 -1.77 -4.30
C GLU A 58 -1.64 -0.63 -4.72
N LEU A 59 -0.70 -0.93 -5.60
CA LEU A 59 0.28 0.01 -6.12
C LEU A 59 0.01 0.21 -7.60
N VAL A 60 -0.24 1.44 -8.01
CA VAL A 60 -0.61 1.76 -9.39
C VAL A 60 0.29 2.86 -9.91
N ALA A 61 0.90 2.65 -11.06
CA ALA A 61 1.54 3.72 -11.82
C ALA A 61 0.65 4.12 -13.00
N LEU A 62 0.58 5.41 -13.23
CA LEU A 62 -0.27 6.02 -14.24
C LEU A 62 0.58 6.90 -15.15
N ASP A 63 0.25 6.89 -16.45
CA ASP A 63 0.85 7.73 -17.47
C ASP A 63 -0.08 8.88 -17.84
N LEU A 64 0.49 10.05 -18.11
CA LEU A 64 -0.22 11.19 -18.64
C LEU A 64 -0.86 10.89 -20.02
N ARG A 65 -2.13 11.29 -20.16
CA ARG A 65 -2.85 11.35 -21.43
C ARG A 65 -3.24 12.76 -21.82
N THR A 66 -2.94 13.73 -20.97
CA THR A 66 -3.16 15.15 -21.18
C THR A 66 -1.86 15.94 -21.05
N LYS A 67 -1.87 17.17 -21.56
CA LYS A 67 -0.82 18.18 -21.30
C LYS A 67 -1.35 19.34 -20.44
N SER A 68 -2.57 19.25 -19.98
CA SER A 68 -3.25 20.29 -19.21
C SER A 68 -2.98 20.13 -17.71
N PRO A 69 -2.27 21.05 -17.05
CA PRO A 69 -2.14 21.06 -15.59
C PRO A 69 -3.50 21.10 -14.87
N ALA A 70 -4.47 21.83 -15.43
CA ALA A 70 -5.81 21.95 -14.84
C ALA A 70 -6.56 20.61 -14.81
N GLU A 71 -6.38 19.75 -15.81
CA GLU A 71 -7.00 18.41 -15.81
C GLU A 71 -6.36 17.52 -14.73
N ILE A 72 -5.05 17.61 -14.52
CA ILE A 72 -4.37 16.86 -13.44
C ILE A 72 -4.77 17.41 -12.07
N GLU A 73 -4.91 18.72 -11.91
CA GLU A 73 -5.45 19.33 -10.70
C GLU A 73 -6.87 18.80 -10.41
N ALA A 74 -7.72 18.72 -11.43
CA ALA A 74 -9.08 18.16 -11.29
C ALA A 74 -9.06 16.68 -10.83
N VAL A 75 -8.12 15.88 -11.34
CA VAL A 75 -7.93 14.49 -10.87
C VAL A 75 -7.58 14.46 -9.38
N PHE A 76 -6.61 15.27 -8.93
CA PHE A 76 -6.21 15.27 -7.52
C PHE A 76 -7.34 15.78 -6.60
N ARG A 77 -8.14 16.76 -7.04
CA ARG A 77 -9.34 17.19 -6.32
C ARG A 77 -10.36 16.06 -6.22
N ALA A 78 -10.67 15.38 -7.33
CA ALA A 78 -11.59 14.24 -7.34
C ALA A 78 -11.11 13.10 -6.42
N TRP A 79 -9.80 12.82 -6.39
CA TRP A 79 -9.24 11.84 -5.46
C TRP A 79 -9.39 12.27 -4.01
N THR A 80 -9.13 13.55 -3.71
CA THR A 80 -9.33 14.10 -2.37
C THR A 80 -10.78 13.96 -1.93
N ASP A 81 -11.73 14.33 -2.80
CA ASP A 81 -13.17 14.24 -2.52
C ASP A 81 -13.61 12.79 -2.30
N LEU A 82 -13.14 11.85 -3.12
CA LEU A 82 -13.44 10.42 -2.95
C LEU A 82 -12.92 9.88 -1.62
N VAL A 83 -11.68 10.18 -1.26
CA VAL A 83 -11.09 9.66 -0.02
C VAL A 83 -11.75 10.28 1.21
N THR A 84 -12.07 11.56 1.17
CA THR A 84 -12.67 12.25 2.34
C THR A 84 -14.16 11.99 2.51
N SER A 85 -14.90 11.76 1.43
CA SER A 85 -16.34 11.52 1.50
C SER A 85 -16.71 10.05 1.63
N SER A 86 -16.10 9.18 0.81
CA SER A 86 -16.53 7.79 0.69
C SER A 86 -15.76 6.84 1.61
N PHE A 87 -14.51 7.18 1.97
CA PHE A 87 -13.66 6.27 2.74
C PHE A 87 -13.60 6.56 4.23
N SER A 88 -14.05 7.74 4.67
CA SER A 88 -13.89 8.18 6.05
C SER A 88 -15.15 8.13 6.92
N GLN A 89 -16.36 8.06 6.38
CA GLN A 89 -17.55 8.31 7.19
C GLN A 89 -18.70 7.31 7.08
N THR A 90 -18.82 6.55 6.01
CA THR A 90 -19.89 5.55 5.87
C THR A 90 -19.40 4.42 4.98
N PRO A 91 -19.75 3.17 5.25
CA PRO A 91 -19.57 2.13 4.23
C PRO A 91 -20.43 2.55 3.04
N ASP A 92 -19.79 3.00 1.97
CA ASP A 92 -20.47 3.11 0.69
C ASP A 92 -21.03 1.71 0.40
N ALA A 93 -22.27 1.64 -0.06
CA ALA A 93 -22.92 0.37 -0.38
C ALA A 93 -22.10 -0.47 -1.39
N ASP A 94 -21.25 0.20 -2.18
CA ASP A 94 -20.30 -0.42 -3.10
C ASP A 94 -18.96 -0.79 -2.44
N LEU A 95 -18.61 -0.14 -1.32
CA LEU A 95 -17.50 -0.49 -0.44
C LEU A 95 -18.07 -1.30 0.73
N LEU A 96 -18.39 -2.55 0.50
CA LEU A 96 -18.98 -3.49 1.47
C LEU A 96 -18.09 -3.80 2.68
N ALA A 97 -17.00 -3.07 2.89
CA ALA A 97 -16.08 -3.25 3.99
C ALA A 97 -16.10 -2.04 4.91
N ALA A 98 -16.10 -2.31 6.21
CA ALA A 98 -15.77 -1.32 7.24
C ALA A 98 -14.45 -0.62 6.89
N PRO A 99 -14.21 0.61 7.38
CA PRO A 99 -12.97 1.35 7.13
C PRO A 99 -11.78 0.58 7.72
N ALA A 100 -11.26 -0.36 6.98
CA ALA A 100 -10.20 -1.29 7.34
C ALA A 100 -8.83 -0.59 7.34
N ARG A 101 -8.68 0.50 8.10
CA ARG A 101 -7.50 1.38 8.11
C ARG A 101 -7.09 1.82 6.70
N LEU A 102 -8.07 2.12 5.84
CA LEU A 102 -7.83 2.49 4.46
C LEU A 102 -6.99 3.77 4.38
N THR A 103 -5.93 3.74 3.57
CA THR A 103 -5.12 4.91 3.21
C THR A 103 -5.02 5.02 1.70
N ALA A 104 -4.94 6.25 1.20
CA ALA A 104 -4.59 6.53 -0.17
C ALA A 104 -3.48 7.59 -0.19
N THR A 105 -2.36 7.22 -0.79
CA THR A 105 -1.18 8.07 -0.93
C THR A 105 -0.87 8.21 -2.41
N TRP A 106 -0.62 9.42 -2.87
CA TRP A 106 -0.18 9.62 -4.24
C TRP A 106 1.07 10.47 -4.33
N GLY A 107 1.86 10.18 -5.32
CA GLY A 107 3.10 10.86 -5.62
C GLY A 107 3.24 11.12 -7.11
N ILE A 108 4.22 11.92 -7.45
CA ILE A 108 4.54 12.24 -8.84
C ILE A 108 5.85 11.58 -9.25
N GLY A 109 5.88 11.08 -10.48
CA GLY A 109 7.09 10.56 -11.12
C GLY A 109 7.86 11.63 -11.87
N PRO A 110 9.11 11.35 -12.29
CA PRO A 110 9.97 12.31 -12.97
C PRO A 110 9.40 12.86 -14.29
N GLY A 111 8.46 12.16 -14.92
CA GLY A 111 7.83 12.54 -16.18
C GLY A 111 6.70 13.56 -16.04
N LEU A 112 6.05 13.67 -14.89
CA LEU A 112 4.84 14.50 -14.73
C LEU A 112 5.08 15.97 -15.05
N LEU A 113 5.97 16.61 -14.28
CA LEU A 113 6.19 18.06 -14.42
C LEU A 113 6.73 18.45 -15.81
N PRO A 114 7.70 17.74 -16.40
CA PRO A 114 8.09 17.96 -17.78
C PRO A 114 6.96 17.76 -18.80
N GLY A 115 6.14 16.71 -18.62
CA GLY A 115 5.00 16.38 -19.50
C GLY A 115 3.94 17.48 -19.53
N LEU A 116 3.78 18.19 -18.40
CA LEU A 116 2.87 19.33 -18.25
C LEU A 116 3.52 20.70 -18.57
N GLY A 117 4.78 20.73 -19.04
CA GLY A 117 5.51 21.98 -19.29
C GLY A 117 6.02 22.68 -18.02
N LEU A 118 5.98 22.02 -16.88
CA LEU A 118 6.33 22.56 -15.56
C LEU A 118 7.73 22.11 -15.07
N ARG A 119 8.63 21.75 -15.98
CA ARG A 119 9.99 21.25 -15.65
C ARG A 119 10.74 22.09 -14.62
N ARG A 120 10.54 23.42 -14.61
CA ARG A 120 11.21 24.33 -13.66
C ARG A 120 10.80 24.09 -12.20
N MET A 121 9.68 23.43 -11.97
CA MET A 121 9.19 23.10 -10.64
C MET A 121 9.71 21.75 -10.13
N GLN A 122 10.44 21.00 -10.96
CA GLN A 122 10.91 19.66 -10.61
C GLN A 122 12.06 19.75 -9.61
N PRO A 123 11.95 19.10 -8.44
CA PRO A 123 13.05 19.00 -7.49
C PRO A 123 14.22 18.21 -8.10
N GLU A 124 15.45 18.53 -7.72
CA GLU A 124 16.64 17.82 -8.19
C GLU A 124 16.57 16.31 -7.85
N GLY A 125 16.09 15.98 -6.65
CA GLY A 125 15.94 14.58 -6.21
C GLY A 125 14.87 13.78 -6.96
N LEU A 126 13.96 14.41 -7.70
CA LEU A 126 12.95 13.73 -8.51
C LEU A 126 13.51 13.44 -9.91
N ALA A 127 14.40 12.47 -10.00
CA ALA A 127 15.04 12.03 -11.23
C ALA A 127 14.94 10.50 -11.36
N GLU A 128 15.10 10.01 -12.59
CA GLU A 128 15.23 8.57 -12.83
C GLU A 128 16.46 8.04 -12.10
N LEU A 129 16.29 6.91 -11.41
CA LEU A 129 17.41 6.23 -10.80
C LEU A 129 18.37 5.69 -11.87
N PRO A 130 19.69 5.72 -11.63
CA PRO A 130 20.63 5.12 -12.55
C PRO A 130 20.42 3.60 -12.66
N ALA A 131 20.78 3.06 -13.81
CA ALA A 131 20.74 1.62 -13.99
C ALA A 131 21.81 0.94 -13.09
N PHE A 132 21.42 -0.09 -12.34
CA PHE A 132 22.34 -0.89 -11.54
C PHE A 132 22.71 -2.17 -12.28
N SER A 133 23.95 -2.64 -12.13
CA SER A 133 24.54 -3.74 -12.90
C SER A 133 23.75 -5.07 -12.83
N LYS A 134 22.99 -5.29 -11.78
CA LYS A 134 22.18 -6.50 -11.58
C LYS A 134 20.70 -6.32 -11.93
N ASP A 135 20.28 -5.12 -12.32
CA ASP A 135 18.90 -4.85 -12.69
C ASP A 135 18.51 -5.55 -14.00
N ARG A 136 17.27 -5.98 -14.04
CA ARG A 136 16.60 -6.52 -15.24
C ARG A 136 15.25 -5.85 -15.38
N LEU A 137 15.28 -4.52 -15.50
CA LEU A 137 14.06 -3.72 -15.56
C LEU A 137 13.28 -3.99 -16.85
N ARG A 138 11.98 -4.04 -16.74
CA ARG A 138 11.05 -4.16 -17.85
C ARG A 138 10.24 -2.88 -17.96
N LYS A 139 10.21 -2.28 -19.14
CA LYS A 139 9.56 -0.98 -19.38
C LYS A 139 8.06 -1.01 -19.05
N GLU A 140 7.41 -2.14 -19.27
CA GLU A 140 5.96 -2.32 -19.06
C GLU A 140 5.56 -2.22 -17.58
N VAL A 141 6.49 -2.45 -16.67
CA VAL A 141 6.26 -2.45 -15.22
C VAL A 141 7.28 -1.57 -14.48
N SER A 142 7.79 -0.54 -15.15
CA SER A 142 8.73 0.44 -14.60
C SER A 142 8.30 1.86 -14.96
N GLY A 143 8.66 2.83 -14.11
CA GLY A 143 8.30 4.23 -14.27
C GLY A 143 6.81 4.50 -14.10
N GLY A 144 6.39 5.66 -14.56
CA GLY A 144 5.05 6.23 -14.47
C GLY A 144 5.12 7.70 -14.10
N ASP A 145 4.14 8.49 -14.53
CA ASP A 145 4.08 9.92 -14.27
C ASP A 145 3.42 10.24 -12.93
N ILE A 146 2.51 9.38 -12.49
CA ILE A 146 1.87 9.44 -11.17
C ILE A 146 1.89 8.05 -10.54
N PHE A 147 2.12 8.02 -9.24
CA PHE A 147 2.08 6.83 -8.40
C PHE A 147 0.91 6.94 -7.42
N LEU A 148 0.12 5.89 -7.30
CA LEU A 148 -0.96 5.74 -6.33
C LEU A 148 -0.71 4.49 -5.50
N GLN A 149 -0.71 4.64 -4.19
CA GLN A 149 -0.69 3.54 -3.22
C GLN A 149 -1.99 3.57 -2.43
N VAL A 150 -2.69 2.44 -2.40
CA VAL A 150 -3.85 2.23 -1.52
C VAL A 150 -3.52 1.10 -0.57
N GLY A 151 -3.55 1.37 0.72
CA GLY A 151 -3.34 0.38 1.78
C GLY A 151 -4.62 0.14 2.57
N ALA A 152 -4.86 -1.10 2.98
CA ALA A 152 -5.95 -1.45 3.90
C ALA A 152 -5.67 -2.80 4.59
N ASP A 153 -6.37 -3.08 5.70
CA ASP A 153 -6.32 -4.40 6.32
C ASP A 153 -7.28 -5.39 5.65
N ASP A 154 -8.23 -4.91 4.85
CA ASP A 154 -9.12 -5.71 4.00
C ASP A 154 -8.77 -5.59 2.51
N GLY A 155 -8.73 -6.74 1.81
CA GLY A 155 -8.34 -6.78 0.41
C GLY A 155 -9.43 -6.26 -0.55
N VAL A 156 -10.71 -6.39 -0.18
CA VAL A 156 -11.82 -5.86 -0.99
C VAL A 156 -11.83 -4.34 -0.87
N ALA A 157 -11.65 -3.80 0.33
CA ALA A 157 -11.54 -2.36 0.55
C ALA A 157 -10.38 -1.75 -0.27
N ALA A 158 -9.18 -2.36 -0.20
CA ALA A 158 -8.01 -1.88 -0.93
C ALA A 158 -8.25 -1.83 -2.45
N VAL A 159 -8.72 -2.95 -3.03
CA VAL A 159 -8.90 -3.03 -4.50
C VAL A 159 -10.06 -2.16 -4.99
N THR A 160 -11.15 -2.06 -4.23
CA THR A 160 -12.30 -1.24 -4.60
C THR A 160 -11.93 0.24 -4.58
N ALA A 161 -11.28 0.71 -3.51
CA ALA A 161 -10.78 2.08 -3.43
C ALA A 161 -9.80 2.41 -4.57
N ALA A 162 -8.84 1.54 -4.85
CA ALA A 162 -7.90 1.74 -5.95
C ALA A 162 -8.62 1.82 -7.31
N ARG A 163 -9.63 0.99 -7.56
CA ARG A 163 -10.44 1.03 -8.79
C ARG A 163 -11.21 2.34 -8.93
N HIS A 164 -11.82 2.84 -7.87
CA HIS A 164 -12.55 4.10 -7.90
C HIS A 164 -11.61 5.28 -8.19
N LEU A 165 -10.45 5.33 -7.52
CA LEU A 165 -9.44 6.37 -7.77
C LEU A 165 -8.92 6.32 -9.21
N VAL A 166 -8.62 5.12 -9.73
CA VAL A 166 -8.20 4.95 -11.13
C VAL A 166 -9.30 5.37 -12.11
N ALA A 167 -10.57 5.03 -11.85
CA ALA A 167 -11.69 5.44 -12.68
C ALA A 167 -11.87 6.96 -12.71
N ALA A 168 -11.75 7.62 -11.55
CA ALA A 168 -11.85 9.09 -11.45
C ALA A 168 -10.70 9.83 -12.15
N ALA A 169 -9.59 9.15 -12.43
CA ALA A 169 -8.46 9.71 -13.16
C ALA A 169 -8.65 9.71 -14.69
N GLN A 170 -9.66 9.02 -15.20
CA GLN A 170 -9.93 8.94 -16.65
C GLN A 170 -10.63 10.23 -17.14
N PRO A 171 -10.38 10.69 -18.37
CA PRO A 171 -9.42 10.14 -19.34
C PRO A 171 -8.00 10.74 -19.22
N ALA A 172 -7.76 11.62 -18.24
CA ALA A 172 -6.49 12.38 -18.12
C ALA A 172 -5.27 11.48 -17.87
N LEU A 173 -5.48 10.33 -17.24
CA LEU A 173 -4.44 9.34 -16.91
C LEU A 173 -4.81 7.95 -17.42
N ALA A 174 -3.78 7.14 -17.71
CA ALA A 174 -3.95 5.73 -18.05
C ALA A 174 -3.04 4.84 -17.20
N VAL A 175 -3.54 3.68 -16.80
CA VAL A 175 -2.74 2.72 -16.04
C VAL A 175 -1.57 2.23 -16.89
N ARG A 176 -0.35 2.39 -16.36
CA ARG A 176 0.88 1.81 -16.90
C ARG A 176 1.09 0.41 -16.34
N TRP A 177 1.07 0.27 -15.01
CA TRP A 177 1.12 -1.01 -14.33
C TRP A 177 0.34 -0.95 -13.02
N TRP A 178 -0.07 -2.11 -12.56
CA TRP A 178 -0.77 -2.32 -11.29
C TRP A 178 -0.18 -3.53 -10.59
N GLN A 179 0.28 -3.35 -9.36
CA GLN A 179 0.86 -4.39 -8.53
C GLN A 179 0.11 -4.51 -7.22
N ARG A 180 -0.38 -5.71 -6.94
CA ARG A 180 -0.94 -6.06 -5.63
C ARG A 180 0.14 -6.57 -4.72
N GLY A 181 0.02 -6.24 -3.42
CA GLY A 181 0.91 -6.69 -2.38
C GLY A 181 0.17 -7.06 -1.11
N PHE A 182 0.88 -7.74 -0.24
CA PHE A 182 0.41 -8.03 1.09
C PHE A 182 1.57 -8.01 2.08
N SER A 183 1.25 -7.71 3.36
CA SER A 183 2.18 -7.82 4.47
C SER A 183 1.89 -9.09 5.26
N SER A 184 2.94 -9.80 5.65
CA SER A 184 2.82 -10.93 6.58
C SER A 184 2.69 -10.42 8.01
N ALA A 185 1.82 -11.04 8.81
CA ALA A 185 1.70 -10.76 10.25
C ALA A 185 3.03 -10.96 11.00
N THR A 186 3.91 -11.83 10.50
CA THR A 186 5.25 -12.07 11.05
C THR A 186 6.33 -11.19 10.43
N ARG A 187 5.97 -10.26 9.56
CA ARG A 187 6.89 -9.41 8.76
C ARG A 187 7.90 -10.20 7.93
N ARG A 188 7.58 -11.45 7.56
CA ARG A 188 8.45 -12.26 6.71
C ARG A 188 8.07 -12.11 5.24
N ASN A 189 9.08 -12.01 4.40
CA ASN A 189 8.92 -12.08 2.95
C ASN A 189 8.78 -13.54 2.47
N LEU A 190 8.62 -13.75 1.17
CA LEU A 190 8.43 -15.09 0.60
C LEU A 190 9.66 -16.01 0.72
N MET A 191 10.84 -15.48 1.01
CA MET A 191 12.06 -16.25 1.30
C MET A 191 12.12 -16.66 2.78
N GLY A 192 11.14 -16.23 3.60
CA GLY A 192 11.06 -16.51 5.02
C GLY A 192 11.91 -15.58 5.89
N GLN A 193 12.59 -14.60 5.30
CA GLN A 193 13.40 -13.63 6.02
C GLN A 193 12.52 -12.53 6.61
N ILE A 194 12.91 -11.97 7.77
CA ILE A 194 12.21 -10.85 8.40
C ILE A 194 12.60 -9.55 7.70
N ASP A 195 11.61 -8.81 7.20
CA ASP A 195 11.81 -7.53 6.56
C ASP A 195 11.82 -6.38 7.57
N GLY A 196 12.49 -5.28 7.21
CA GLY A 196 12.47 -4.04 7.96
C GLY A 196 13.30 -4.03 9.25
N THR A 197 14.20 -4.99 9.44
CA THR A 197 15.01 -5.12 10.67
C THR A 197 15.98 -3.96 10.94
N ALA A 198 16.30 -3.16 9.92
CA ALA A 198 17.16 -1.98 10.02
C ALA A 198 16.43 -0.68 9.66
N ASN A 199 15.10 -0.71 9.49
CA ASN A 199 14.32 0.50 9.26
C ASN A 199 14.32 1.38 10.51
N LEU A 200 14.32 2.70 10.30
CA LEU A 200 14.09 3.64 11.40
C LEU A 200 12.66 3.47 11.91
N ALA A 201 12.50 3.37 13.21
CA ALA A 201 11.19 3.45 13.83
C ALA A 201 10.66 4.89 13.75
N VAL A 202 9.34 5.06 13.74
CA VAL A 202 8.70 6.39 13.61
C VAL A 202 9.07 7.31 14.78
N ASP A 203 9.33 6.74 15.94
CA ASP A 203 9.78 7.43 17.15
C ASP A 203 11.31 7.63 17.24
N ASP A 204 12.09 7.14 16.26
CA ASP A 204 13.54 7.42 16.19
C ASP A 204 13.75 8.92 15.91
N PRO A 205 14.61 9.63 16.69
CA PRO A 205 14.87 11.04 16.46
C PRO A 205 15.36 11.41 15.05
N ARG A 206 15.93 10.44 14.32
CA ARG A 206 16.42 10.61 12.95
C ARG A 206 15.32 10.44 11.92
N PHE A 207 14.15 9.90 12.29
CA PHE A 207 13.07 9.56 11.34
C PHE A 207 12.63 10.79 10.56
N ALA A 208 12.27 11.85 11.24
CA ALA A 208 11.74 13.07 10.63
C ALA A 208 12.73 13.67 9.59
N GLN A 209 13.99 13.81 9.94
CA GLN A 209 15.01 14.37 9.04
C GLN A 209 15.40 13.43 7.88
N THR A 210 15.11 12.12 8.01
CA THR A 210 15.43 11.11 6.97
C THR A 210 14.28 10.91 6.00
N VAL A 211 13.04 10.95 6.49
CA VAL A 211 11.84 10.56 5.73
C VAL A 211 11.17 11.78 5.10
N TRP A 212 11.09 12.91 5.82
CA TRP A 212 10.33 14.05 5.36
C TRP A 212 11.19 15.04 4.57
N ALA A 213 10.64 15.53 3.48
CA ALA A 213 11.22 16.61 2.70
C ALA A 213 11.20 17.91 3.52
N GLY A 214 12.39 18.43 3.86
CA GLY A 214 12.56 19.63 4.67
C GLY A 214 12.59 20.93 3.87
N ASP A 215 13.06 22.00 4.52
CA ASP A 215 13.02 23.38 3.99
C ASP A 215 13.92 23.62 2.77
N THR A 216 14.83 22.71 2.45
CA THR A 216 15.65 22.80 1.21
C THR A 216 14.89 22.37 -0.04
N GLN A 217 13.69 21.80 0.13
CA GLN A 217 12.83 21.36 -0.97
C GLN A 217 11.86 22.47 -1.37
N PRO A 218 11.30 22.43 -2.61
CA PRO A 218 10.22 23.34 -2.99
C PRO A 218 9.05 23.29 -2.01
N ASP A 219 8.39 24.42 -1.78
CA ASP A 219 7.29 24.55 -0.81
C ASP A 219 6.19 23.49 -0.98
N TRP A 220 5.87 23.15 -2.21
CA TRP A 220 4.83 22.15 -2.52
C TRP A 220 5.22 20.71 -2.13
N LEU A 221 6.52 20.42 -1.94
CA LEU A 221 7.02 19.09 -1.52
C LEU A 221 7.32 19.04 -0.02
N ARG A 222 7.41 20.16 0.66
CA ARG A 222 7.72 20.22 2.08
C ARG A 222 6.75 19.34 2.90
N GLY A 223 7.29 18.50 3.79
CA GLY A 223 6.52 17.50 4.53
C GLY A 223 6.10 16.28 3.72
N GLY A 224 6.39 16.26 2.42
CA GLY A 224 6.28 15.05 1.60
C GLY A 224 7.46 14.10 1.81
N SER A 225 7.58 13.10 0.95
CA SER A 225 8.66 12.11 0.99
C SER A 225 9.02 11.64 -0.42
N TYR A 226 10.19 11.03 -0.55
CA TYR A 226 10.58 10.32 -1.76
C TYR A 226 10.37 8.81 -1.58
N VAL A 227 9.93 8.13 -2.65
CA VAL A 227 9.80 6.68 -2.66
C VAL A 227 10.55 6.09 -3.86
N ALA A 228 11.38 5.08 -3.60
CA ALA A 228 11.96 4.24 -4.64
C ALA A 228 11.33 2.84 -4.52
N LEU A 229 10.46 2.49 -5.46
CA LEU A 229 9.79 1.20 -5.48
C LEU A 229 10.59 0.23 -6.35
N ARG A 230 10.96 -0.91 -5.76
CA ARG A 230 11.67 -1.99 -6.47
C ARG A 230 10.94 -3.32 -6.25
N ARG A 231 10.55 -3.97 -7.34
CA ARG A 231 10.03 -5.32 -7.29
C ARG A 231 11.17 -6.33 -7.49
N ILE A 232 11.47 -7.08 -6.43
CA ILE A 232 12.51 -8.12 -6.46
C ILE A 232 11.87 -9.45 -6.85
N ARG A 233 12.36 -10.06 -7.93
CA ARG A 233 11.96 -11.41 -8.29
C ARG A 233 12.78 -12.43 -7.47
N MET A 234 12.11 -13.09 -6.55
CA MET A 234 12.72 -14.14 -5.71
C MET A 234 12.72 -15.47 -6.44
N ALA A 235 13.88 -16.09 -6.57
CA ALA A 235 14.06 -17.41 -7.18
C ALA A 235 13.79 -18.52 -6.16
N LEU A 236 12.53 -18.63 -5.70
CA LEU A 236 12.13 -19.50 -4.59
C LEU A 236 12.48 -20.98 -4.79
N PRO A 237 12.36 -21.60 -5.99
CA PRO A 237 12.78 -22.99 -6.18
C PRO A 237 14.24 -23.22 -5.82
N GLN A 238 15.15 -22.33 -6.24
CA GLN A 238 16.57 -22.40 -5.92
C GLN A 238 16.84 -22.06 -4.46
N TRP A 239 16.17 -21.03 -3.95
CA TRP A 239 16.27 -20.62 -2.55
C TRP A 239 15.94 -21.75 -1.57
N ASN A 240 14.89 -22.50 -1.85
CA ASN A 240 14.40 -23.56 -0.99
C ASN A 240 15.31 -24.83 -1.01
N THR A 241 16.31 -24.89 -1.88
CA THR A 241 17.31 -25.98 -1.86
C THR A 241 18.50 -25.68 -0.95
N LEU A 242 18.65 -24.44 -0.50
CA LEU A 242 19.71 -24.03 0.41
C LEU A 242 19.42 -24.45 1.85
N SER A 243 20.46 -24.79 2.61
CA SER A 243 20.36 -24.93 4.07
C SER A 243 20.00 -23.60 4.72
N VAL A 244 19.55 -23.60 5.98
CA VAL A 244 19.27 -22.37 6.72
C VAL A 244 20.54 -21.54 6.88
N GLU A 245 21.66 -22.17 7.17
CA GLU A 245 22.97 -21.54 7.30
C GLU A 245 23.39 -20.83 6.01
N ASP A 246 23.19 -21.48 4.85
CA ASP A 246 23.48 -20.87 3.55
C ASP A 246 22.55 -19.69 3.27
N GLN A 247 21.26 -19.82 3.60
CA GLN A 247 20.29 -18.74 3.45
C GLN A 247 20.67 -17.53 4.32
N ASP A 248 21.06 -17.78 5.58
CA ASP A 248 21.53 -16.75 6.50
C ASP A 248 22.78 -16.06 5.98
N ALA A 249 23.75 -16.83 5.47
CA ALA A 249 24.99 -16.31 4.89
C ALA A 249 24.73 -15.43 3.65
N VAL A 250 23.78 -15.81 2.78
CA VAL A 250 23.40 -15.02 1.60
C VAL A 250 22.77 -13.69 1.99
N ILE A 251 21.94 -13.66 3.02
CA ILE A 251 21.25 -12.44 3.48
C ILE A 251 22.12 -11.63 4.44
N GLY A 252 23.05 -12.26 5.15
CA GLY A 252 23.86 -11.66 6.21
C GLY A 252 23.14 -11.51 7.53
N ARG A 253 22.02 -12.25 7.72
CA ARG A 253 21.18 -12.19 8.91
C ARG A 253 20.60 -13.56 9.25
N PHE A 254 20.43 -13.81 10.55
CA PHE A 254 19.73 -14.99 11.04
C PHE A 254 18.25 -14.96 10.62
N LYS A 255 17.78 -16.03 9.99
CA LYS A 255 16.42 -16.16 9.48
C LYS A 255 15.37 -16.18 10.59
N ASP A 256 15.71 -16.73 11.74
CA ASP A 256 14.80 -16.87 12.88
C ASP A 256 14.49 -15.56 13.57
N CYS A 257 15.48 -14.70 13.81
CA CYS A 257 15.35 -13.45 14.58
C CYS A 257 15.64 -12.17 13.79
N GLY A 258 16.27 -12.27 12.59
CA GLY A 258 16.63 -11.11 11.76
C GLY A 258 17.85 -10.34 12.25
N ALA A 259 18.54 -10.81 13.29
CA ALA A 259 19.80 -10.20 13.75
C ALA A 259 20.91 -10.34 12.70
N PRO A 260 21.83 -9.36 12.56
CA PRO A 260 22.96 -9.50 11.64
C PRO A 260 23.91 -10.61 12.09
N LEU A 261 24.52 -11.31 11.13
CA LEU A 261 25.53 -12.35 11.42
C LEU A 261 26.84 -11.77 11.99
N SER A 262 27.06 -10.48 11.81
CA SER A 262 28.26 -9.77 12.27
C SER A 262 28.07 -9.08 13.64
N ALA A 263 27.04 -9.41 14.39
CA ALA A 263 26.75 -8.83 15.69
C ALA A 263 27.52 -9.52 16.81
#